data_c7104958f7ade0381bf765943da37cbb
#
_entry.id   c7104958f7ade0381bf765943da37cbb
#
_cell.length_a   1.000
_cell.length_b   1.000
_cell.length_c   1.000
_cell.angle_alpha   90.00
_cell.angle_beta   90.00
_cell.angle_gamma   90.00
#
_symmetry.space_group_name_H-M   'P 1'
#
loop_
_entity.id
_entity.type
_entity.pdbx_description
1 polymer ?
#
loop_
_entity_poly.entity_id
_entity_poly.type
_entity_poly.pdbx_seq_one_letter_code
_entity_poly.pdbx_strand_id
1 'polypeptide(L)'
;GSYWVVEHAYPSGLLGWLSIVLKRHCEVLHELTKDEWVEFGEISFNVMKALKKTLNPKKEYLSCFAETRGFEHIHFHVIPKTAAFDENLPGTHSFRYLQVSEKNAIDIAKIRELCTALKQEMSGKWR
;
A
#
# COMPACT_ATOMS: atom_id res chain seq x y z
N GLY A 1 -12.21 -6.41 0.98
CA GLY A 1 -12.86 -6.95 2.16
C GLY A 1 -14.03 -6.11 2.63
N SER A 2 -14.63 -6.53 3.72
CA SER A 2 -15.78 -5.82 4.28
C SER A 2 -15.39 -4.48 4.90
N TYR A 3 -14.21 -4.41 5.49
CA TYR A 3 -13.76 -3.23 6.24
C TYR A 3 -12.64 -2.44 5.57
N TRP A 4 -11.85 -3.08 4.73
CA TRP A 4 -10.67 -2.48 4.12
C TRP A 4 -10.69 -2.61 2.60
N VAL A 5 -10.05 -1.66 1.94
CA VAL A 5 -9.84 -1.69 0.49
C VAL A 5 -8.36 -1.45 0.21
N VAL A 6 -7.84 -2.10 -0.83
CA VAL A 6 -6.44 -1.95 -1.25
C VAL A 6 -6.40 -1.13 -2.52
N GLU A 7 -5.50 -0.15 -2.57
CA GLU A 7 -5.30 0.69 -3.75
C GLU A 7 -3.82 0.99 -3.95
N HIS A 8 -3.43 1.31 -5.18
CA HIS A 8 -2.09 1.76 -5.46
C HIS A 8 -2.02 3.28 -5.28
N ALA A 9 -0.99 3.76 -4.60
CA ALA A 9 -0.80 5.20 -4.41
C ALA A 9 -0.56 5.89 -5.75
N TYR A 10 -1.13 7.07 -5.92
CA TYR A 10 -0.88 7.91 -7.09
C TYR A 10 -1.06 9.38 -6.72
N PRO A 11 -0.12 10.28 -7.10
CA PRO A 11 1.14 9.98 -7.79
C PRO A 11 2.15 9.29 -6.87
N SER A 12 2.97 8.43 -7.44
CA SER A 12 4.01 7.73 -6.71
C SER A 12 5.22 7.51 -7.63
N GLY A 13 6.41 7.66 -7.08
CA GLY A 13 7.65 7.37 -7.78
C GLY A 13 8.09 5.91 -7.65
N LEU A 14 7.33 5.08 -6.92
CA LEU A 14 7.66 3.68 -6.70
C LEU A 14 6.48 2.79 -7.09
N LEU A 15 6.70 1.95 -8.09
CA LEU A 15 5.70 0.94 -8.46
C LEU A 15 5.55 -0.08 -7.34
N GLY A 16 4.31 -0.38 -6.98
CA GLY A 16 4.00 -1.32 -5.91
C GLY A 16 3.70 -0.66 -4.57
N TRP A 17 3.76 0.66 -4.48
CA TRP A 17 3.35 1.35 -3.26
C TRP A 17 1.83 1.23 -3.12
N LEU A 18 1.40 0.39 -2.20
CA LEU A 18 -0.01 0.14 -1.96
C LEU A 18 -0.46 0.82 -0.68
N SER A 19 -1.75 1.12 -0.62
CA SER A 19 -2.40 1.60 0.60
C SER A 19 -3.54 0.65 0.94
N ILE A 20 -3.63 0.27 2.22
CA ILE A 20 -4.75 -0.50 2.76
C ILE A 20 -5.58 0.48 3.56
N VAL A 21 -6.76 0.82 3.05
CA VAL A 21 -7.57 1.93 3.54
C VAL A 21 -8.81 1.40 4.24
N LEU A 22 -9.07 1.90 5.45
CA LEU A 22 -10.30 1.57 6.18
C LEU A 22 -11.50 2.22 5.48
N LYS A 23 -12.58 1.48 5.29
CA LYS A 23 -13.75 2.01 4.57
C LYS A 23 -14.55 3.03 5.37
N ARG A 24 -14.78 2.77 6.67
CA ARG A 24 -15.49 3.74 7.51
C ARG A 24 -14.54 4.86 7.93
N HIS A 25 -15.07 6.03 8.25
CA HIS A 25 -14.24 7.13 8.72
C HIS A 25 -13.75 6.88 10.14
N CYS A 26 -12.43 6.87 10.32
CA CYS A 26 -11.78 6.72 11.62
C CYS A 26 -10.34 7.23 11.50
N GLU A 27 -9.86 7.93 12.51
CA GLU A 27 -8.55 8.60 12.43
C GLU A 27 -7.54 8.07 13.45
N VAL A 28 -7.96 7.19 14.36
CA VAL A 28 -7.08 6.68 15.42
C VAL A 28 -7.17 5.17 15.53
N LEU A 29 -6.02 4.53 15.70
CA LEU A 29 -5.93 3.07 15.67
C LEU A 29 -6.67 2.39 16.83
N HIS A 30 -6.72 3.04 17.99
CA HIS A 30 -7.33 2.43 19.17
C HIS A 30 -8.87 2.34 19.07
N GLU A 31 -9.47 2.98 18.07
CA GLU A 31 -10.91 2.88 17.81
C GLU A 31 -11.27 1.81 16.78
N LEU A 32 -10.28 1.14 16.21
CA LEU A 32 -10.54 0.02 15.31
C LEU A 32 -11.14 -1.14 16.11
N THR A 33 -12.14 -1.81 15.53
CA THR A 33 -12.73 -2.99 16.14
C THR A 33 -11.81 -4.19 15.97
N LYS A 34 -12.03 -5.22 16.80
CA LYS A 34 -11.28 -6.47 16.68
C LYS A 34 -11.46 -7.09 15.30
N ASP A 35 -12.69 -7.08 14.76
CA ASP A 35 -12.96 -7.63 13.44
C ASP A 35 -12.22 -6.87 12.34
N GLU A 36 -12.10 -5.56 12.47
CA GLU A 36 -11.32 -4.75 11.54
C GLU A 36 -9.84 -5.15 11.60
N TRP A 37 -9.29 -5.37 12.78
CA TRP A 37 -7.90 -5.81 12.93
C TRP A 37 -7.69 -7.21 12.35
N VAL A 38 -8.63 -8.14 12.57
CA VAL A 38 -8.54 -9.50 12.03
C VAL A 38 -8.52 -9.46 10.50
N GLU A 39 -9.43 -8.72 9.89
CA GLU A 39 -9.45 -8.58 8.42
C GLU A 39 -8.19 -7.91 7.91
N PHE A 40 -7.69 -6.89 8.61
CA PHE A 40 -6.44 -6.22 8.24
C PHE A 40 -5.28 -7.22 8.17
N GLY A 41 -5.18 -8.10 9.15
CA GLY A 41 -4.15 -9.13 9.16
C GLY A 41 -4.26 -10.07 7.97
N GLU A 42 -5.46 -10.50 7.63
CA GLU A 42 -5.70 -11.37 6.48
C GLU A 42 -5.35 -10.69 5.17
N ILE A 43 -5.80 -9.45 4.99
CA ILE A 43 -5.51 -8.68 3.78
C ILE A 43 -4.02 -8.42 3.65
N SER A 44 -3.36 -8.02 4.75
CA SER A 44 -1.92 -7.77 4.75
C SER A 44 -1.13 -9.01 4.35
N PHE A 45 -1.52 -10.17 4.89
CA PHE A 45 -0.90 -11.44 4.53
C PHE A 45 -1.01 -11.68 3.02
N ASN A 46 -2.21 -11.54 2.46
CA ASN A 46 -2.45 -11.77 1.04
C ASN A 46 -1.70 -10.76 0.16
N VAL A 47 -1.68 -9.50 0.56
CA VAL A 47 -0.96 -8.43 -0.15
C VAL A 47 0.54 -8.73 -0.19
N MET A 48 1.13 -9.11 0.94
CA MET A 48 2.57 -9.40 1.01
C MET A 48 2.94 -10.58 0.11
N LYS A 49 2.11 -11.63 0.12
CA LYS A 49 2.30 -12.79 -0.76
C LYS A 49 2.24 -12.40 -2.23
N ALA A 50 1.22 -11.62 -2.60
CA ALA A 50 1.05 -11.18 -3.99
C ALA A 50 2.19 -10.29 -4.44
N LEU A 51 2.66 -9.36 -3.61
CA LEU A 51 3.81 -8.51 -3.92
C LEU A 51 5.08 -9.32 -4.10
N LYS A 52 5.32 -10.31 -3.25
CA LYS A 52 6.49 -11.17 -3.36
C LYS A 52 6.50 -11.88 -4.70
N LYS A 53 5.36 -12.38 -5.12
CA LYS A 53 5.25 -13.13 -6.37
C LYS A 53 5.36 -12.25 -7.62
N THR A 54 4.83 -11.03 -7.57
CA THR A 54 4.77 -10.14 -8.74
C THR A 54 6.01 -9.26 -8.89
N LEU A 55 6.54 -8.72 -7.80
CA LEU A 55 7.66 -7.76 -7.83
C LEU A 55 8.92 -8.27 -7.15
N ASN A 56 8.83 -9.36 -6.41
CA ASN A 56 9.95 -9.98 -5.71
C ASN A 56 10.77 -8.99 -4.87
N PRO A 57 10.15 -8.22 -3.98
CA PRO A 57 10.89 -7.26 -3.16
C PRO A 57 11.79 -7.96 -2.15
N LYS A 58 12.87 -7.28 -1.77
CA LYS A 58 13.79 -7.73 -0.72
C LYS A 58 13.08 -7.75 0.64
N LYS A 59 12.24 -6.78 0.91
CA LYS A 59 11.39 -6.67 2.09
C LYS A 59 10.26 -5.67 1.84
N GLU A 60 9.37 -5.53 2.78
CA GLU A 60 8.30 -4.56 2.75
C GLU A 60 8.32 -3.71 4.01
N TYR A 61 7.96 -2.45 3.88
CA TYR A 61 7.72 -1.59 5.02
C TYR A 61 6.21 -1.41 5.16
N LEU A 62 5.72 -1.45 6.38
CA LEU A 62 4.32 -1.24 6.69
C LEU A 62 4.22 -0.10 7.71
N SER A 63 3.48 0.95 7.39
CA SER A 63 3.39 2.10 8.28
C SER A 63 2.03 2.79 8.21
N CYS A 64 1.65 3.44 9.32
CA CYS A 64 0.42 4.21 9.40
C CYS A 64 0.68 5.45 10.25
N PHE A 65 0.55 6.62 9.64
CA PHE A 65 0.65 7.89 10.34
C PHE A 65 -0.69 8.62 10.36
N ALA A 66 -1.41 8.64 9.23
CA ALA A 66 -2.75 9.20 9.11
C ALA A 66 -2.85 10.61 9.73
N GLU A 67 -1.88 11.47 9.45
CA GLU A 67 -1.85 12.81 10.05
C GLU A 67 -1.62 13.94 9.05
N THR A 68 -1.38 13.63 7.78
CA THR A 68 -1.27 14.64 6.75
C THR A 68 -2.64 15.29 6.53
N ARG A 69 -2.69 16.61 6.55
CA ARG A 69 -3.94 17.35 6.38
C ARG A 69 -4.70 16.90 5.14
N GLY A 70 -5.96 16.51 5.33
CA GLY A 70 -6.82 15.96 4.29
C GLY A 70 -6.70 14.46 4.13
N PHE A 71 -5.75 13.82 4.83
CA PHE A 71 -5.50 12.38 4.77
C PHE A 71 -5.38 11.76 6.16
N GLU A 72 -6.13 12.31 7.13
CA GLU A 72 -6.11 11.84 8.53
C GLU A 72 -6.83 10.50 8.69
N HIS A 73 -7.65 10.11 7.72
CA HIS A 73 -8.35 8.83 7.72
C HIS A 73 -7.36 7.66 7.69
N ILE A 74 -7.60 6.65 8.51
CA ILE A 74 -6.69 5.51 8.66
C ILE A 74 -6.41 4.83 7.32
N HIS A 75 -5.15 4.79 6.96
CA HIS A 75 -4.63 4.02 5.85
C HIS A 75 -3.22 3.55 6.18
N PHE A 76 -2.93 2.31 5.84
CA PHE A 76 -1.59 1.75 6.01
C PHE A 76 -0.87 1.74 4.67
N HIS A 77 0.37 2.17 4.69
CA HIS A 77 1.24 2.12 3.52
C HIS A 77 1.98 0.79 3.49
N VAL A 78 1.96 0.13 2.35
CA VAL A 78 2.76 -1.07 2.08
C VAL A 78 3.78 -0.68 1.02
N ILE A 79 5.04 -0.65 1.40
CA ILE A 79 6.12 -0.11 0.57
C ILE A 79 7.09 -1.23 0.25
N PRO A 80 7.05 -1.80 -0.98
CA PRO A 80 7.94 -2.90 -1.33
C PRO A 80 9.33 -2.37 -1.68
N LYS A 81 10.35 -2.89 -1.02
CA LYS A 81 11.74 -2.58 -1.37
C LYS A 81 12.16 -3.43 -2.56
N THR A 82 11.75 -3.00 -3.74
CA THR A 82 12.06 -3.64 -5.01
C THR A 82 13.43 -3.20 -5.53
N ALA A 83 13.84 -3.73 -6.67
CA ALA A 83 15.07 -3.30 -7.34
C ALA A 83 15.02 -1.81 -7.72
N ALA A 84 13.83 -1.24 -7.89
CA ALA A 84 13.65 0.18 -8.18
C ALA A 84 13.81 1.09 -6.97
N PHE A 85 13.82 0.53 -5.76
CA PHE A 85 14.00 1.30 -4.53
C PHE A 85 15.48 1.62 -4.35
N ASP A 86 15.80 2.90 -4.10
CA ASP A 86 17.17 3.34 -3.88
C ASP A 86 17.77 2.64 -2.65
N GLU A 87 18.81 1.85 -2.86
CA GLU A 87 19.47 1.09 -1.79
C GLU A 87 20.07 1.97 -0.71
N ASN A 88 20.41 3.21 -1.05
CA ASN A 88 21.00 4.16 -0.12
C ASN A 88 19.95 4.98 0.64
N LEU A 89 18.67 4.81 0.30
CA LEU A 89 17.59 5.51 0.99
C LEU A 89 17.14 4.71 2.21
N PRO A 90 17.25 5.26 3.43
CA PRO A 90 16.71 4.58 4.61
C PRO A 90 15.20 4.40 4.47
N GLY A 91 14.68 3.27 4.98
CA GLY A 91 13.24 2.97 4.92
C GLY A 91 12.38 4.07 5.55
N THR A 92 12.88 4.74 6.57
CA THR A 92 12.21 5.87 7.21
C THR A 92 12.04 7.08 6.30
N HIS A 93 12.77 7.13 5.17
CA HIS A 93 12.66 8.20 4.18
C HIS A 93 11.88 7.79 2.94
N SER A 94 11.21 6.64 2.98
CA SER A 94 10.45 6.10 1.84
C SER A 94 9.43 7.08 1.28
N PHE A 95 8.84 7.91 2.13
CA PHE A 95 7.80 8.86 1.71
C PHE A 95 8.27 9.87 0.67
N ARG A 96 9.57 9.97 0.43
CA ARG A 96 10.09 10.77 -0.69
C ARG A 96 9.51 10.33 -2.02
N TYR A 97 9.19 9.03 -2.16
CA TYR A 97 8.57 8.51 -3.39
C TYR A 97 7.16 9.03 -3.62
N LEU A 98 6.49 9.56 -2.59
CA LEU A 98 5.18 10.20 -2.75
C LEU A 98 5.29 11.70 -3.03
N GLN A 99 6.49 12.27 -2.96
CA GLN A 99 6.73 13.69 -3.19
C GLN A 99 7.11 13.95 -4.66
N VAL A 100 6.36 13.35 -5.57
CA VAL A 100 6.58 13.51 -7.01
C VAL A 100 5.36 14.14 -7.64
N SER A 101 5.58 14.91 -8.70
CA SER A 101 4.49 15.43 -9.51
C SER A 101 3.94 14.31 -10.41
N GLU A 102 2.74 14.50 -10.92
CA GLU A 102 2.16 13.53 -11.86
C GLU A 102 3.07 13.30 -13.07
N LYS A 103 3.80 14.33 -13.48
CA LYS A 103 4.74 14.25 -14.61
C LYS A 103 5.87 13.26 -14.35
N ASN A 104 6.34 13.15 -13.09
CA ASN A 104 7.46 12.30 -12.70
C ASN A 104 7.02 11.02 -12.03
N ALA A 105 5.71 10.79 -11.92
CA ALA A 105 5.17 9.60 -11.28
C ALA A 105 5.27 8.38 -12.21
N ILE A 106 5.15 7.20 -11.60
CA ILE A 106 4.99 5.95 -12.36
C ILE A 106 3.75 6.06 -13.23
N ASP A 107 3.86 5.60 -14.48
CA ASP A 107 2.78 5.61 -15.45
C ASP A 107 1.58 4.82 -14.94
N ILE A 108 0.39 5.39 -15.06
CA ILE A 108 -0.87 4.75 -14.67
C ILE A 108 -1.05 3.41 -15.36
N ALA A 109 -0.61 3.26 -16.61
CA ALA A 109 -0.73 1.99 -17.33
C ALA A 109 0.06 0.88 -16.64
N LYS A 110 1.27 1.18 -16.13
CA LYS A 110 2.06 0.22 -15.37
C LYS A 110 1.42 -0.13 -14.04
N ILE A 111 0.82 0.86 -13.37
CA ILE A 111 0.09 0.63 -12.12
C ILE A 111 -1.09 -0.30 -12.37
N ARG A 112 -1.86 -0.08 -13.43
CA ARG A 112 -3.01 -0.93 -13.77
C ARG A 112 -2.59 -2.35 -14.09
N GLU A 113 -1.50 -2.52 -14.81
CA GLU A 113 -0.95 -3.83 -15.14
C GLU A 113 -0.56 -4.58 -13.87
N LEU A 114 0.14 -3.90 -12.96
CA LEU A 114 0.51 -4.48 -11.67
C LEU A 114 -0.73 -4.85 -10.85
N CYS A 115 -1.70 -3.94 -10.76
CA CYS A 115 -2.92 -4.21 -9.99
C CYS A 115 -3.69 -5.41 -10.54
N THR A 116 -3.73 -5.59 -11.85
CA THR A 116 -4.34 -6.78 -12.46
C THR A 116 -3.62 -8.05 -12.02
N ALA A 117 -2.29 -8.04 -12.05
CA ALA A 117 -1.51 -9.20 -11.61
C ALA A 117 -1.70 -9.49 -10.12
N LEU A 118 -1.72 -8.45 -9.28
CA LEU A 118 -1.94 -8.60 -7.84
C LEU A 118 -3.32 -9.18 -7.54
N LYS A 119 -4.35 -8.70 -8.23
CA LYS A 119 -5.72 -9.21 -8.05
C LYS A 119 -5.82 -10.69 -8.40
N GLN A 120 -5.15 -11.12 -9.46
CA GLN A 120 -5.12 -12.53 -9.85
C GLN A 120 -4.45 -13.37 -8.76
N GLU A 121 -3.33 -12.91 -8.23
CA GLU A 121 -2.62 -13.63 -7.16
C GLU A 121 -3.45 -13.70 -5.88
N MET A 122 -4.24 -12.70 -5.59
CA MET A 122 -5.06 -12.66 -4.39
C MET A 122 -6.38 -13.42 -4.53
N SER A 123 -6.70 -13.95 -5.71
CA SER A 123 -7.89 -14.76 -5.96
C SER A 123 -9.18 -14.12 -5.47
N GLY A 124 -9.38 -12.83 -5.79
CA GLY A 124 -10.57 -12.10 -5.40
C GLY A 124 -10.53 -11.49 -3.99
N LYS A 125 -9.44 -11.66 -3.26
CA LYS A 125 -9.27 -11.11 -1.89
C LYS A 125 -8.68 -9.70 -1.91
N TRP A 126 -8.70 -9.04 -3.05
CA TRP A 126 -8.18 -7.68 -3.21
C TRP A 126 -8.99 -6.66 -2.42
N ARG A 127 -10.30 -6.87 -2.31
CA ARG A 127 -11.22 -5.94 -1.65
C ARG A 127 -11.81 -6.50 -0.39
#